data_c6bbe6663710f763b5177b85a0476fc2
#
_entry.id   c6bbe6663710f763b5177b85a0476fc2
#
_cell.length_a   1.000
_cell.length_b   1.000
_cell.length_c   1.000
_cell.angle_alpha   90.00
_cell.angle_beta   90.00
_cell.angle_gamma   90.00
#
_symmetry.space_group_name_H-M   'P 1'
#
loop_
_entity.id
_entity.type
_entity.pdbx_description
1 polymer ?
#
loop_
_entity_poly.entity_id
_entity_poly.type
_entity_poly.pdbx_seq_one_letter_code
_entity_poly.pdbx_strand_id
1 'polypeptide(L)'
;MRRIIASTLLLIVLISTFYINYANAFEIKDREVYSKGECERLLTYRGIKVITSYVVYNDNGVEYPAYCLDVTKPGAETGNYILHGGSKVTDVNVWRAVINGYPYKSVAELGAANEGEAYTATKHAIYSILYNRDISEYGPIDSDAGRRTYENYKNIVNSARGSNESMVTDIVTSLSTDDILWNIDDKDNKYVSKVFKLNSNVSHGRYDIHCDRVTVEGLRITNLNNEDMNVFNIGESFKILIPINMMKENGNFEIIARTEIETKPVVYGTTTVPGKQDYALTGHKYEEQYTGLVQEYNQNLTKLRVIKKEYNTEKRLPGVKFNLLNENKEIILKDIVTDGNGEIVLINMFPGKYYLEEVETLDGYVLYTDLIEIGLDYNEEFEVVVNNRIKEVTEVVKEYESVEVIPSKEETIITENTKEEVIVKNEILEYNNFNIEEKVTTKNEVKRLPKTGY
;
A
#
# COMPACT_ATOMS: atom_id res chain seq x y z
N MET A 1 30.58 -18.57 -19.65
CA MET A 1 29.24 -19.14 -19.44
C MET A 1 28.47 -18.61 -18.20
N ARG A 2 28.94 -17.55 -17.50
CA ARG A 2 28.30 -16.97 -16.30
C ARG A 2 27.54 -15.66 -16.53
N ARG A 3 27.40 -15.18 -17.78
CA ARG A 3 26.73 -13.90 -18.09
C ARG A 3 25.37 -14.03 -18.81
N ILE A 4 24.92 -15.24 -19.12
CA ILE A 4 23.66 -15.48 -19.86
C ILE A 4 22.51 -15.86 -18.90
N ILE A 5 22.81 -16.30 -17.68
CA ILE A 5 21.79 -16.71 -16.70
C ILE A 5 21.16 -15.50 -15.98
N ALA A 6 21.88 -14.38 -15.86
CA ALA A 6 21.35 -13.16 -15.19
C ALA A 6 20.33 -12.39 -16.05
N SER A 7 20.32 -12.59 -17.38
CA SER A 7 19.39 -11.87 -18.28
C SER A 7 18.03 -12.54 -18.42
N THR A 8 17.93 -13.83 -18.13
CA THR A 8 16.65 -14.58 -18.24
C THR A 8 15.81 -14.51 -16.97
N LEU A 9 16.41 -14.29 -15.80
CA LEU A 9 15.64 -14.09 -14.56
C LEU A 9 15.00 -12.70 -14.50
N LEU A 10 15.61 -11.67 -15.13
CA LEU A 10 15.05 -10.32 -15.17
C LEU A 10 13.83 -10.18 -16.10
N LEU A 11 13.61 -11.13 -17.01
CA LEU A 11 12.53 -11.11 -17.99
C LEU A 11 11.23 -11.78 -17.48
N ILE A 12 11.31 -12.61 -16.45
CA ILE A 12 10.14 -13.33 -15.88
C ILE A 12 9.40 -12.47 -14.84
N VAL A 13 10.05 -11.51 -14.20
CA VAL A 13 9.42 -10.60 -13.21
C VAL A 13 8.57 -9.50 -13.85
N LEU A 14 8.63 -9.30 -15.16
CA LEU A 14 7.94 -8.20 -15.87
C LEU A 14 6.57 -8.55 -16.44
N ILE A 15 6.01 -9.73 -16.20
CA ILE A 15 4.82 -10.22 -16.94
C ILE A 15 3.51 -10.23 -16.14
N SER A 16 3.45 -9.88 -14.86
CA SER A 16 2.22 -10.04 -14.09
C SER A 16 1.51 -8.78 -13.60
N THR A 17 1.91 -7.59 -14.04
CA THR A 17 1.14 -6.39 -13.68
C THR A 17 0.37 -5.87 -14.89
N PHE A 18 -0.82 -6.43 -15.14
CA PHE A 18 -1.78 -5.81 -16.05
C PHE A 18 -2.43 -4.63 -15.33
N TYR A 19 -2.04 -3.42 -15.69
CA TYR A 19 -2.73 -2.21 -15.26
C TYR A 19 -3.99 -2.05 -16.10
N ILE A 20 -5.16 -2.14 -15.48
CA ILE A 20 -6.42 -1.82 -16.13
C ILE A 20 -6.78 -0.40 -15.67
N ASN A 21 -6.56 0.57 -16.54
CA ASN A 21 -7.02 1.93 -16.31
C ASN A 21 -8.38 2.10 -16.96
N TYR A 22 -9.42 2.21 -16.15
CA TYR A 22 -10.72 2.67 -16.59
C TYR A 22 -10.75 4.19 -16.46
N ALA A 23 -10.27 4.90 -17.47
CA ALA A 23 -10.40 6.35 -17.50
C ALA A 23 -11.87 6.71 -17.79
N ASN A 24 -12.66 6.98 -16.77
CA ASN A 24 -13.87 7.75 -16.94
C ASN A 24 -13.46 9.22 -16.99
N ALA A 25 -13.34 9.76 -18.21
CA ALA A 25 -13.16 11.19 -18.36
C ALA A 25 -14.34 11.90 -17.64
N PHE A 26 -14.02 12.88 -16.79
CA PHE A 26 -15.03 13.73 -16.19
C PHE A 26 -15.80 14.42 -17.32
N GLU A 27 -17.07 14.09 -17.46
CA GLU A 27 -17.93 14.59 -18.53
C GLU A 27 -19.17 15.21 -17.92
N ILE A 28 -19.38 16.49 -18.18
CA ILE A 28 -20.68 17.11 -17.97
C ILE A 28 -21.48 16.91 -19.24
N LYS A 29 -22.56 16.11 -19.16
CA LYS A 29 -23.51 15.92 -20.27
C LYS A 29 -24.21 17.24 -20.58
N ASP A 30 -24.97 17.27 -21.70
CA ASP A 30 -25.80 18.41 -22.07
C ASP A 30 -26.65 18.90 -20.91
N ARG A 31 -26.58 20.18 -20.60
CA ARG A 31 -27.31 20.81 -19.49
C ARG A 31 -28.03 22.05 -19.95
N GLU A 32 -29.21 22.24 -19.41
CA GLU A 32 -29.95 23.49 -19.56
C GLU A 32 -29.33 24.57 -18.66
N VAL A 33 -28.98 25.70 -19.25
CA VAL A 33 -28.58 26.92 -18.56
C VAL A 33 -29.71 27.90 -18.50
N TYR A 34 -29.94 28.53 -17.33
CA TYR A 34 -31.00 29.48 -17.11
C TYR A 34 -30.63 30.56 -16.09
N SER A 35 -31.31 31.68 -16.15
CA SER A 35 -31.08 32.78 -15.22
C SER A 35 -32.05 32.71 -14.04
N LYS A 36 -31.53 32.91 -12.84
CA LYS A 36 -32.32 33.10 -11.59
C LYS A 36 -32.76 34.57 -11.37
N GLY A 37 -32.44 35.45 -12.33
CA GLY A 37 -32.74 36.86 -12.27
C GLY A 37 -31.49 37.73 -12.16
N GLU A 38 -31.71 39.04 -12.10
CA GLU A 38 -30.65 40.04 -11.95
C GLU A 38 -30.24 40.14 -10.47
N CYS A 39 -28.92 40.06 -10.21
CA CYS A 39 -28.35 40.40 -8.91
C CYS A 39 -28.48 41.90 -8.65
N GLU A 40 -28.40 42.30 -7.39
CA GLU A 40 -28.23 43.69 -7.03
C GLU A 40 -27.03 44.29 -7.76
N ARG A 41 -27.16 45.54 -8.22
CA ARG A 41 -26.06 46.24 -8.93
C ARG A 41 -25.05 46.76 -7.92
N LEU A 42 -23.98 46.02 -7.70
CA LEU A 42 -23.05 46.27 -6.60
C LEU A 42 -21.71 46.86 -7.05
N LEU A 43 -21.41 46.80 -8.38
CA LEU A 43 -20.17 47.28 -8.97
C LEU A 43 -20.41 48.28 -10.07
N THR A 44 -19.37 49.09 -10.35
CA THR A 44 -19.27 49.89 -11.57
C THR A 44 -18.07 49.40 -12.39
N TYR A 45 -18.15 49.55 -13.69
CA TYR A 45 -17.03 49.42 -14.63
C TYR A 45 -16.92 50.71 -15.45
N ARG A 46 -15.77 51.38 -15.36
CA ARG A 46 -15.57 52.73 -15.96
C ARG A 46 -16.68 53.72 -15.59
N GLY A 47 -17.10 53.69 -14.33
CA GLY A 47 -18.12 54.55 -13.77
C GLY A 47 -19.58 54.15 -14.10
N ILE A 48 -19.81 53.13 -14.94
CA ILE A 48 -21.15 52.67 -15.30
C ILE A 48 -21.51 51.47 -14.42
N LYS A 49 -22.73 51.47 -13.82
CA LYS A 49 -23.24 50.34 -13.04
C LYS A 49 -23.35 49.08 -13.90
N VAL A 50 -22.70 48.00 -13.47
CA VAL A 50 -22.77 46.73 -14.19
C VAL A 50 -24.02 45.96 -13.85
N ILE A 51 -24.55 45.23 -14.84
CA ILE A 51 -25.69 44.31 -14.69
C ILE A 51 -25.11 42.90 -14.56
N THR A 52 -25.57 42.17 -13.57
CA THR A 52 -25.17 40.77 -13.32
C THR A 52 -26.41 39.90 -13.25
N SER A 53 -26.64 39.07 -14.26
CA SER A 53 -27.64 37.99 -14.18
C SER A 53 -27.00 36.78 -13.50
N TYR A 54 -27.70 36.24 -12.48
CA TYR A 54 -27.28 35.03 -11.81
C TYR A 54 -27.67 33.82 -12.67
N VAL A 55 -26.73 33.22 -13.31
CA VAL A 55 -26.93 32.09 -14.22
C VAL A 55 -26.47 30.80 -13.58
N VAL A 56 -27.29 29.77 -13.73
CA VAL A 56 -27.04 28.43 -13.20
C VAL A 56 -27.32 27.37 -14.26
N TYR A 57 -26.78 26.17 -14.02
CA TYR A 57 -27.22 24.96 -14.69
C TYR A 57 -27.54 23.88 -13.65
N ASN A 58 -28.40 22.93 -14.01
CA ASN A 58 -28.79 21.84 -13.13
C ASN A 58 -28.01 20.56 -13.53
N ASP A 59 -27.36 19.94 -12.56
CA ASP A 59 -26.77 18.62 -12.71
C ASP A 59 -27.30 17.67 -11.64
N ASN A 60 -28.09 16.67 -12.06
CA ASN A 60 -28.68 15.66 -11.18
C ASN A 60 -29.46 16.24 -9.98
N GLY A 61 -30.19 17.34 -10.20
CA GLY A 61 -31.00 18.01 -9.18
C GLY A 61 -30.25 19.04 -8.34
N VAL A 62 -28.97 19.23 -8.58
CA VAL A 62 -28.16 20.27 -7.92
C VAL A 62 -27.90 21.41 -8.89
N GLU A 63 -28.20 22.64 -8.46
CA GLU A 63 -27.91 23.85 -9.23
C GLU A 63 -26.46 24.31 -8.97
N TYR A 64 -25.73 24.56 -10.03
CA TYR A 64 -24.38 25.10 -9.98
C TYR A 64 -24.29 26.42 -10.75
N PRO A 65 -23.48 27.39 -10.30
CA PRO A 65 -23.19 28.60 -11.05
C PRO A 65 -22.56 28.32 -12.41
N ALA A 66 -23.02 29.07 -13.41
CA ALA A 66 -22.43 29.09 -14.74
C ALA A 66 -21.98 30.51 -15.09
N TYR A 67 -20.72 30.68 -15.44
CA TYR A 67 -20.14 32.01 -15.69
C TYR A 67 -19.99 32.26 -17.18
N CYS A 68 -20.57 33.35 -17.66
CA CYS A 68 -20.46 33.84 -19.02
C CYS A 68 -18.97 34.03 -19.40
N LEU A 69 -18.62 33.60 -20.61
CA LEU A 69 -17.26 33.74 -21.16
C LEU A 69 -17.16 34.80 -22.27
N ASP A 70 -18.28 35.35 -22.71
CA ASP A 70 -18.32 36.40 -23.75
C ASP A 70 -19.24 37.56 -23.36
N VAL A 71 -18.64 38.68 -22.97
CA VAL A 71 -19.39 39.88 -22.54
C VAL A 71 -20.16 40.54 -23.70
N THR A 72 -19.85 40.19 -24.94
CA THR A 72 -20.47 40.83 -26.13
C THR A 72 -21.76 40.16 -26.59
N LYS A 73 -22.04 38.96 -26.08
CA LYS A 73 -23.23 38.17 -26.44
C LYS A 73 -24.24 38.10 -25.33
N PRO A 74 -25.53 38.06 -25.63
CA PRO A 74 -26.58 37.82 -24.64
C PRO A 74 -26.50 36.37 -24.12
N GLY A 75 -26.76 36.22 -22.84
CA GLY A 75 -26.74 34.92 -22.16
C GLY A 75 -28.16 34.39 -21.87
N ALA A 76 -28.28 33.60 -20.81
CA ALA A 76 -29.54 32.96 -20.40
C ALA A 76 -30.55 33.94 -19.85
N GLU A 77 -30.23 35.21 -19.60
CA GLU A 77 -31.14 36.26 -19.24
C GLU A 77 -32.19 36.56 -20.34
N THR A 78 -31.93 36.16 -21.57
CA THR A 78 -32.84 36.32 -22.73
C THR A 78 -33.56 35.01 -23.09
N GLY A 79 -33.50 34.00 -22.24
CA GLY A 79 -34.20 32.71 -22.39
C GLY A 79 -33.23 31.52 -22.21
N ASN A 80 -33.75 30.43 -21.66
CA ASN A 80 -32.99 29.21 -21.41
C ASN A 80 -32.53 28.57 -22.72
N TYR A 81 -31.41 27.90 -22.67
CA TYR A 81 -30.90 27.07 -23.79
C TYR A 81 -29.98 25.95 -23.30
N ILE A 82 -29.77 24.97 -24.16
CA ILE A 82 -28.91 23.84 -23.86
C ILE A 82 -27.46 24.18 -24.16
N LEU A 83 -26.57 23.81 -23.24
CA LEU A 83 -25.15 23.78 -23.41
C LEU A 83 -24.70 22.34 -23.61
N HIS A 84 -23.87 22.10 -24.60
CA HIS A 84 -23.11 20.86 -24.72
C HIS A 84 -21.91 20.93 -23.79
N GLY A 85 -21.77 19.94 -22.91
CA GLY A 85 -20.60 19.79 -22.07
C GLY A 85 -19.39 19.46 -22.95
N GLY A 86 -18.33 20.26 -22.84
CA GLY A 86 -17.11 20.13 -23.61
C GLY A 86 -15.90 19.70 -22.77
N SER A 87 -14.73 20.07 -23.26
CA SER A 87 -13.47 19.87 -22.55
C SER A 87 -13.37 20.79 -21.32
N LYS A 88 -12.43 20.47 -20.43
CA LYS A 88 -12.05 21.39 -19.34
C LYS A 88 -11.58 22.74 -19.93
N VAL A 89 -11.84 23.83 -19.20
CA VAL A 89 -11.29 25.14 -19.52
C VAL A 89 -9.75 25.03 -19.50
N THR A 90 -9.13 25.45 -20.61
CA THR A 90 -7.67 25.31 -20.76
C THR A 90 -6.89 26.56 -20.36
N ASP A 91 -7.57 27.73 -20.25
CA ASP A 91 -6.93 28.94 -19.74
C ASP A 91 -6.77 28.84 -18.22
N VAL A 92 -5.53 28.63 -17.77
CA VAL A 92 -5.19 28.46 -16.35
C VAL A 92 -5.54 29.71 -15.53
N ASN A 93 -5.50 30.91 -16.10
CA ASN A 93 -5.83 32.13 -15.37
C ASN A 93 -7.33 32.28 -15.16
N VAL A 94 -8.13 31.90 -16.16
CA VAL A 94 -9.60 31.82 -16.02
C VAL A 94 -9.97 30.76 -14.98
N TRP A 95 -9.37 29.58 -15.07
CA TRP A 95 -9.57 28.53 -14.08
C TRP A 95 -9.22 29.01 -12.66
N ARG A 96 -8.07 29.69 -12.49
CA ARG A 96 -7.68 30.27 -11.19
C ARG A 96 -8.70 31.30 -10.67
N ALA A 97 -9.27 32.13 -11.54
CA ALA A 97 -10.31 33.06 -11.16
C ALA A 97 -11.57 32.34 -10.66
N VAL A 98 -11.97 31.29 -11.36
CA VAL A 98 -13.13 30.48 -11.01
C VAL A 98 -12.93 29.76 -9.67
N ILE A 99 -11.80 29.08 -9.48
CA ILE A 99 -11.56 28.28 -8.26
C ILE A 99 -11.28 29.13 -7.01
N ASN A 100 -10.87 30.39 -7.19
CA ASN A 100 -10.75 31.37 -6.11
C ASN A 100 -12.04 32.16 -5.86
N GLY A 101 -13.10 31.87 -6.61
CA GLY A 101 -14.42 32.45 -6.49
C GLY A 101 -15.50 31.45 -6.06
N TYR A 102 -16.75 31.89 -6.12
CA TYR A 102 -17.93 31.08 -5.83
C TYR A 102 -18.21 30.11 -7.01
N PRO A 103 -18.57 28.82 -6.81
CA PRO A 103 -18.88 28.19 -5.53
C PRO A 103 -17.70 27.43 -4.91
N TYR A 104 -16.50 27.44 -5.51
CA TYR A 104 -15.34 26.72 -4.97
C TYR A 104 -14.90 27.27 -3.62
N LYS A 105 -15.07 28.58 -3.43
CA LYS A 105 -15.07 29.21 -2.11
C LYS A 105 -16.51 29.53 -1.74
N SER A 106 -16.89 29.20 -0.53
CA SER A 106 -18.21 29.51 0.03
C SER A 106 -18.44 31.01 0.16
N VAL A 107 -19.70 31.41 0.32
CA VAL A 107 -20.10 32.79 0.61
C VAL A 107 -19.34 33.34 1.82
N ALA A 108 -19.19 32.52 2.88
CA ALA A 108 -18.47 32.89 4.10
C ALA A 108 -16.95 33.06 3.88
N GLU A 109 -16.32 32.16 3.14
CA GLU A 109 -14.87 32.23 2.82
C GLU A 109 -14.52 33.44 1.97
N LEU A 110 -15.47 33.88 1.12
CA LEU A 110 -15.33 35.12 0.34
C LEU A 110 -15.66 36.39 1.18
N GLY A 111 -16.21 36.24 2.39
CA GLY A 111 -16.69 37.35 3.18
C GLY A 111 -17.92 38.07 2.56
N ALA A 112 -18.67 37.40 1.70
CA ALA A 112 -19.90 37.89 1.10
C ALA A 112 -21.08 37.69 2.05
N ALA A 113 -22.13 38.49 1.93
CA ALA A 113 -23.34 38.34 2.74
C ALA A 113 -24.35 37.34 2.13
N ASN A 114 -24.28 37.11 0.83
CA ASN A 114 -25.14 36.18 0.09
C ASN A 114 -24.49 35.73 -1.22
N GLU A 115 -25.16 34.79 -1.89
CA GLU A 115 -24.67 34.23 -3.17
C GLU A 115 -24.62 35.28 -4.29
N GLY A 116 -25.53 36.24 -4.32
CA GLY A 116 -25.55 37.30 -5.33
C GLY A 116 -24.30 38.19 -5.28
N GLU A 117 -23.84 38.56 -4.07
CA GLU A 117 -22.58 39.27 -3.87
C GLU A 117 -21.39 38.42 -4.33
N ALA A 118 -21.33 37.13 -3.89
CA ALA A 118 -20.26 36.20 -4.22
C ALA A 118 -20.19 35.93 -5.74
N TYR A 119 -21.33 35.66 -6.38
CA TYR A 119 -21.46 35.45 -7.81
C TYR A 119 -21.03 36.68 -8.62
N THR A 120 -21.49 37.87 -8.21
CA THR A 120 -21.12 39.13 -8.89
C THR A 120 -19.61 39.36 -8.83
N ALA A 121 -19.00 39.23 -7.67
CA ALA A 121 -17.58 39.39 -7.51
C ALA A 121 -16.82 38.41 -8.42
N THR A 122 -17.20 37.12 -8.43
CA THR A 122 -16.54 36.05 -9.21
C THR A 122 -16.72 36.32 -10.72
N LYS A 123 -17.93 36.63 -11.19
CA LYS A 123 -18.18 36.89 -12.62
C LYS A 123 -17.32 38.04 -13.16
N HIS A 124 -17.24 39.15 -12.41
CA HIS A 124 -16.44 40.28 -12.85
C HIS A 124 -14.97 40.09 -12.70
N ALA A 125 -14.49 39.21 -11.76
CA ALA A 125 -13.12 38.78 -11.70
C ALA A 125 -12.75 37.94 -12.92
N ILE A 126 -13.60 37.01 -13.35
CA ILE A 126 -13.42 36.23 -14.59
C ILE A 126 -13.28 37.16 -15.79
N TYR A 127 -14.15 38.16 -15.92
CA TYR A 127 -14.07 39.14 -16.99
C TYR A 127 -12.79 39.98 -16.95
N SER A 128 -12.28 40.31 -15.75
CA SER A 128 -11.01 41.02 -15.62
C SER A 128 -9.82 40.17 -16.09
N ILE A 129 -9.87 38.89 -15.88
CA ILE A 129 -8.85 37.96 -16.37
C ILE A 129 -8.98 37.77 -17.89
N LEU A 130 -10.19 37.42 -18.38
CA LEU A 130 -10.45 37.16 -19.82
C LEU A 130 -10.11 38.35 -20.72
N TYR A 131 -10.42 39.57 -20.27
CA TYR A 131 -10.26 40.78 -21.08
C TYR A 131 -9.09 41.66 -20.63
N ASN A 132 -8.23 41.12 -19.74
CA ASN A 132 -7.09 41.84 -19.18
C ASN A 132 -7.46 43.25 -18.65
N ARG A 133 -8.61 43.34 -17.93
CA ARG A 133 -9.08 44.62 -17.38
C ARG A 133 -8.28 44.97 -16.13
N ASP A 134 -7.99 46.28 -15.98
CA ASP A 134 -7.38 46.77 -14.74
C ASP A 134 -8.40 46.79 -13.59
N ILE A 135 -7.96 46.42 -12.38
CA ILE A 135 -8.79 46.47 -11.20
C ILE A 135 -9.34 47.90 -10.92
N SER A 136 -8.54 48.91 -11.24
CA SER A 136 -8.91 50.32 -11.06
C SER A 136 -10.06 50.78 -11.98
N GLU A 137 -10.37 50.06 -13.05
CA GLU A 137 -11.53 50.35 -13.91
C GLU A 137 -12.86 49.99 -13.27
N TYR A 138 -12.81 49.15 -12.21
CA TYR A 138 -13.96 48.79 -11.40
C TYR A 138 -14.04 49.64 -10.12
N GLY A 139 -15.23 49.82 -9.61
CA GLY A 139 -15.47 50.48 -8.33
C GLY A 139 -16.73 49.96 -7.64
N PRO A 140 -16.86 50.17 -6.34
CA PRO A 140 -18.05 49.79 -5.61
C PRO A 140 -19.24 50.77 -5.88
N ILE A 141 -20.44 50.25 -5.80
CA ILE A 141 -21.62 51.13 -5.53
C ILE A 141 -21.49 51.57 -4.06
N ASP A 142 -21.91 52.79 -3.77
CA ASP A 142 -21.84 53.35 -2.42
C ASP A 142 -22.88 52.71 -1.48
N SER A 143 -22.54 51.51 -1.03
CA SER A 143 -23.26 50.71 -0.06
C SER A 143 -22.29 49.72 0.59
N ASP A 144 -22.65 49.16 1.77
CA ASP A 144 -21.83 48.13 2.42
C ASP A 144 -21.72 46.88 1.57
N ALA A 145 -22.79 46.47 0.90
CA ALA A 145 -22.80 45.37 -0.05
C ALA A 145 -21.86 45.64 -1.24
N GLY A 146 -21.93 46.86 -1.82
CA GLY A 146 -21.03 47.26 -2.90
C GLY A 146 -19.57 47.25 -2.49
N ARG A 147 -19.23 47.77 -1.32
CA ARG A 147 -17.86 47.72 -0.78
C ARG A 147 -17.36 46.30 -0.55
N ARG A 148 -18.16 45.41 0.08
CA ARG A 148 -17.78 43.98 0.27
C ARG A 148 -17.59 43.29 -1.07
N THR A 149 -18.52 43.47 -2.00
CA THR A 149 -18.42 42.84 -3.34
C THR A 149 -17.17 43.30 -4.09
N TYR A 150 -16.82 44.59 -4.00
CA TYR A 150 -15.62 45.12 -4.64
C TYR A 150 -14.33 44.56 -4.01
N GLU A 151 -14.28 44.46 -2.66
CA GLU A 151 -13.14 43.83 -1.99
C GLU A 151 -13.01 42.35 -2.40
N ASN A 152 -14.10 41.60 -2.43
CA ASN A 152 -14.10 40.20 -2.91
C ASN A 152 -13.64 40.08 -4.36
N TYR A 153 -14.11 40.92 -5.23
CA TYR A 153 -13.67 41.01 -6.62
C TYR A 153 -12.15 41.21 -6.72
N LYS A 154 -11.60 42.18 -5.98
CA LYS A 154 -10.15 42.45 -5.97
C LYS A 154 -9.35 41.25 -5.47
N ASN A 155 -9.82 40.62 -4.38
CA ASN A 155 -9.18 39.47 -3.79
C ASN A 155 -9.13 38.28 -4.78
N ILE A 156 -10.23 38.02 -5.49
CA ILE A 156 -10.29 36.94 -6.51
C ILE A 156 -9.31 37.24 -7.65
N VAL A 157 -9.30 38.47 -8.19
CA VAL A 157 -8.39 38.86 -9.29
C VAL A 157 -6.93 38.75 -8.86
N ASN A 158 -6.61 39.25 -7.67
CA ASN A 158 -5.22 39.20 -7.14
C ASN A 158 -4.79 37.75 -6.85
N SER A 159 -5.69 36.92 -6.30
CA SER A 159 -5.42 35.52 -6.08
C SER A 159 -5.19 34.76 -7.39
N ALA A 160 -6.01 35.02 -8.41
CA ALA A 160 -5.84 34.40 -9.73
C ALA A 160 -4.52 34.79 -10.40
N ARG A 161 -4.14 36.07 -10.34
CA ARG A 161 -2.91 36.59 -10.93
C ARG A 161 -1.64 36.19 -10.17
N GLY A 162 -1.74 36.08 -8.83
CA GLY A 162 -0.63 35.71 -7.96
C GLY A 162 -0.45 34.21 -7.73
N SER A 163 -1.40 33.37 -8.16
CA SER A 163 -1.35 31.92 -7.94
C SER A 163 -0.37 31.22 -8.85
N ASN A 164 0.37 30.27 -8.27
CA ASN A 164 1.17 29.29 -9.00
C ASN A 164 0.45 27.93 -9.14
N GLU A 165 -0.81 27.83 -8.70
CA GLU A 165 -1.60 26.60 -8.76
C GLU A 165 -1.77 26.16 -10.22
N SER A 166 -1.49 24.90 -10.49
CA SER A 166 -1.59 24.33 -11.84
C SER A 166 -2.90 23.54 -11.97
N MET A 167 -3.55 23.70 -13.11
CA MET A 167 -4.74 22.92 -13.42
C MET A 167 -4.33 21.47 -13.76
N VAL A 168 -5.06 20.51 -13.21
CA VAL A 168 -4.89 19.10 -13.55
C VAL A 168 -5.72 18.81 -14.80
N THR A 169 -5.05 18.60 -15.93
CA THR A 169 -5.72 18.26 -17.21
C THR A 169 -6.05 16.77 -17.26
N ASP A 170 -5.09 15.94 -16.87
CA ASP A 170 -5.20 14.49 -16.90
C ASP A 170 -4.87 13.92 -15.53
N ILE A 171 -5.73 13.06 -15.03
CA ILE A 171 -5.50 12.32 -13.79
C ILE A 171 -4.84 11.00 -14.18
N VAL A 172 -3.70 10.72 -13.58
CA VAL A 172 -3.00 9.45 -13.71
C VAL A 172 -2.96 8.78 -12.35
N THR A 173 -3.55 7.59 -12.27
CA THR A 173 -3.52 6.75 -11.07
C THR A 173 -3.00 5.37 -11.40
N SER A 174 -2.27 4.77 -10.47
CA SER A 174 -1.85 3.37 -10.57
C SER A 174 -1.71 2.75 -9.19
N LEU A 175 -2.05 1.48 -9.07
CA LEU A 175 -1.75 0.68 -7.89
C LEU A 175 -0.38 0.03 -8.05
N SER A 176 0.40 -0.01 -7.00
CA SER A 176 1.70 -0.69 -6.98
C SER A 176 1.95 -1.36 -5.63
N THR A 177 2.89 -2.30 -5.63
CA THR A 177 3.47 -2.91 -4.44
C THR A 177 4.97 -3.01 -4.62
N ASP A 178 5.72 -2.79 -3.57
CA ASP A 178 7.16 -3.04 -3.51
C ASP A 178 7.43 -4.49 -3.03
N ASP A 179 6.41 -5.18 -2.51
CA ASP A 179 6.51 -6.57 -2.07
C ASP A 179 6.45 -7.52 -3.26
N ILE A 180 7.54 -8.19 -3.55
CA ILE A 180 7.61 -9.21 -4.61
C ILE A 180 6.76 -10.43 -4.19
N LEU A 181 6.84 -10.82 -2.93
CA LEU A 181 6.25 -12.04 -2.37
C LEU A 181 5.15 -11.73 -1.38
N TRP A 182 4.26 -12.71 -1.16
CA TRP A 182 3.39 -12.74 0.01
C TRP A 182 4.20 -13.24 1.20
N ASN A 183 4.35 -12.41 2.23
CA ASN A 183 5.11 -12.74 3.44
C ASN A 183 4.17 -13.02 4.61
N ILE A 184 4.62 -13.80 5.58
CA ILE A 184 3.88 -13.95 6.84
C ILE A 184 3.70 -12.55 7.44
N ASP A 185 2.46 -12.21 7.80
CA ASP A 185 2.17 -10.89 8.34
C ASP A 185 2.84 -10.68 9.70
N ASP A 186 3.50 -9.55 9.84
CA ASP A 186 4.31 -9.18 11.03
C ASP A 186 3.49 -9.01 12.31
N LYS A 187 2.17 -8.81 12.19
CA LYS A 187 1.25 -8.57 13.32
C LYS A 187 0.29 -9.72 13.59
N ASP A 188 0.03 -10.57 12.60
CA ASP A 188 -0.81 -11.76 12.76
C ASP A 188 -0.30 -12.90 11.88
N ASN A 189 0.46 -13.80 12.48
CA ASN A 189 1.06 -14.95 11.81
C ASN A 189 0.09 -15.99 11.23
N LYS A 190 -1.22 -15.76 11.35
CA LYS A 190 -2.26 -16.57 10.67
C LYS A 190 -2.51 -16.10 9.23
N TYR A 191 -1.93 -14.98 8.85
CA TYR A 191 -2.10 -14.36 7.54
C TYR A 191 -0.75 -14.21 6.82
N VAL A 192 -0.83 -14.19 5.51
CA VAL A 192 0.18 -13.56 4.67
C VAL A 192 -0.31 -12.20 4.24
N SER A 193 0.61 -11.26 4.03
CA SER A 193 0.29 -9.91 3.64
C SER A 193 1.17 -9.38 2.52
N LYS A 194 0.64 -8.41 1.80
CA LYS A 194 1.37 -7.48 0.94
C LYS A 194 0.89 -6.07 1.17
N VAL A 195 1.81 -5.13 1.10
CA VAL A 195 1.52 -3.69 1.18
C VAL A 195 1.37 -3.13 -0.23
N PHE A 196 0.31 -2.36 -0.42
CA PHE A 196 -0.01 -1.69 -1.67
C PHE A 196 -0.14 -0.19 -1.44
N LYS A 197 0.09 0.58 -2.49
CA LYS A 197 -0.16 2.01 -2.51
C LYS A 197 -0.79 2.45 -3.82
N LEU A 198 -1.61 3.48 -3.73
CA LEU A 198 -2.09 4.22 -4.89
C LEU A 198 -1.12 5.35 -5.20
N ASN A 199 -0.58 5.34 -6.41
CA ASN A 199 0.19 6.46 -6.94
C ASN A 199 -0.75 7.37 -7.73
N SER A 200 -0.58 8.68 -7.60
CA SER A 200 -1.32 9.68 -8.35
C SER A 200 -0.43 10.89 -8.63
N ASN A 201 -0.68 11.55 -9.76
CA ASN A 201 -0.09 12.85 -10.06
C ASN A 201 -0.77 14.01 -9.32
N VAL A 202 -1.83 13.71 -8.54
CA VAL A 202 -2.54 14.67 -7.67
C VAL A 202 -2.40 14.21 -6.23
N SER A 203 -2.06 15.13 -5.32
CA SER A 203 -1.78 14.81 -3.93
C SER A 203 -3.00 14.88 -2.99
N HIS A 204 -4.14 15.37 -3.45
CA HIS A 204 -5.33 15.58 -2.64
C HIS A 204 -6.52 14.75 -3.13
N GLY A 205 -7.16 14.09 -2.21
CA GLY A 205 -8.29 13.22 -2.48
C GLY A 205 -8.26 11.96 -1.64
N ARG A 206 -9.16 11.06 -1.92
CA ARG A 206 -9.26 9.75 -1.26
C ARG A 206 -9.49 8.65 -2.28
N TYR A 207 -9.29 7.42 -1.87
CA TYR A 207 -9.63 6.26 -2.67
C TYR A 207 -10.24 5.17 -1.80
N ASP A 208 -11.17 4.42 -2.38
CA ASP A 208 -11.71 3.19 -1.79
C ASP A 208 -11.19 1.96 -2.56
N ILE A 209 -10.92 0.90 -1.81
CA ILE A 209 -10.39 -0.36 -2.33
C ILE A 209 -11.43 -1.45 -2.18
N HIS A 210 -11.62 -2.20 -3.24
CA HIS A 210 -12.31 -3.50 -3.20
C HIS A 210 -11.55 -4.52 -4.05
N CYS A 211 -11.82 -5.79 -3.80
CA CYS A 211 -11.22 -6.87 -4.55
C CYS A 211 -12.31 -7.64 -5.29
N ASP A 212 -12.14 -7.81 -6.60
CA ASP A 212 -13.01 -8.57 -7.45
C ASP A 212 -12.42 -9.95 -7.78
N ARG A 213 -13.29 -10.89 -8.19
CA ARG A 213 -12.91 -12.26 -8.55
C ARG A 213 -12.19 -13.00 -7.43
N VAL A 214 -12.51 -12.65 -6.18
CA VAL A 214 -11.88 -13.25 -5.02
C VAL A 214 -12.41 -14.66 -4.82
N THR A 215 -11.53 -15.65 -4.93
CA THR A 215 -11.81 -17.06 -4.57
C THR A 215 -11.31 -17.41 -3.17
N VAL A 216 -10.64 -16.46 -2.51
CA VAL A 216 -10.04 -16.63 -1.18
C VAL A 216 -11.02 -16.19 -0.11
N GLU A 217 -11.53 -17.14 0.65
CA GLU A 217 -12.34 -16.83 1.84
C GLU A 217 -11.48 -16.19 2.93
N GLY A 218 -12.01 -15.12 3.55
CA GLY A 218 -11.32 -14.44 4.65
C GLY A 218 -10.22 -13.46 4.23
N LEU A 219 -10.14 -13.09 2.92
CA LEU A 219 -9.31 -11.97 2.48
C LEU A 219 -9.76 -10.70 3.20
N ARG A 220 -8.80 -9.92 3.71
CA ARG A 220 -9.05 -8.65 4.39
C ARG A 220 -8.28 -7.52 3.73
N ILE A 221 -8.90 -6.35 3.68
CA ILE A 221 -8.26 -5.08 3.33
C ILE A 221 -8.11 -4.29 4.63
N THR A 222 -6.91 -3.82 4.93
CA THR A 222 -6.61 -3.18 6.20
C THR A 222 -5.67 -1.99 6.02
N ASN A 223 -5.59 -1.14 7.05
CA ASN A 223 -4.47 -0.23 7.19
C ASN A 223 -3.19 -1.01 7.58
N LEU A 224 -2.06 -0.30 7.72
CA LEU A 224 -0.78 -0.92 8.08
C LEU A 224 -0.76 -1.50 9.50
N ASN A 225 -1.80 -1.24 10.31
CA ASN A 225 -1.96 -1.79 11.67
C ASN A 225 -2.89 -3.00 11.75
N ASN A 226 -3.29 -3.58 10.60
CA ASN A 226 -4.24 -4.68 10.49
C ASN A 226 -5.67 -4.35 10.96
N GLU A 227 -6.02 -3.06 11.02
CA GLU A 227 -7.39 -2.63 11.27
C GLU A 227 -8.15 -2.61 9.93
N ASP A 228 -9.32 -3.26 9.89
CA ASP A 228 -10.13 -3.34 8.68
C ASP A 228 -10.53 -1.94 8.21
N MET A 229 -10.14 -1.62 6.99
CA MET A 229 -10.34 -0.31 6.39
C MET A 229 -10.22 -0.44 4.87
N ASN A 230 -11.13 0.18 4.14
CA ASN A 230 -11.13 0.16 2.67
C ASN A 230 -11.07 1.55 2.04
N VAL A 231 -11.10 2.61 2.84
CA VAL A 231 -11.02 4.01 2.37
C VAL A 231 -9.76 4.65 2.92
N PHE A 232 -8.95 5.24 2.04
CA PHE A 232 -7.64 5.82 2.34
C PHE A 232 -7.50 7.19 1.69
N ASN A 233 -6.63 8.04 2.24
CA ASN A 233 -6.25 9.29 1.57
C ASN A 233 -5.17 9.03 0.52
N ILE A 234 -5.09 9.87 -0.51
CA ILE A 234 -4.00 9.81 -1.49
C ILE A 234 -2.65 9.91 -0.75
N GLY A 235 -1.75 8.98 -1.06
CA GLY A 235 -0.43 8.88 -0.40
C GLY A 235 -0.37 7.90 0.77
N GLU A 236 -1.52 7.45 1.31
CA GLU A 236 -1.54 6.35 2.28
C GLU A 236 -1.38 5.00 1.59
N SER A 237 -0.89 4.02 2.33
CA SER A 237 -0.76 2.63 1.90
C SER A 237 -1.77 1.76 2.63
N PHE A 238 -2.11 0.62 2.03
CA PHE A 238 -2.98 -0.37 2.62
C PHE A 238 -2.34 -1.76 2.54
N LYS A 239 -2.83 -2.68 3.35
CA LYS A 239 -2.47 -4.10 3.30
C LYS A 239 -3.62 -4.94 2.77
N ILE A 240 -3.28 -5.99 2.07
CA ILE A 240 -4.18 -7.13 1.84
C ILE A 240 -3.63 -8.31 2.62
N LEU A 241 -4.49 -8.93 3.43
CA LEU A 241 -4.18 -10.12 4.21
C LEU A 241 -4.96 -11.30 3.66
N ILE A 242 -4.27 -12.41 3.45
CA ILE A 242 -4.86 -13.70 3.03
C ILE A 242 -4.59 -14.72 4.13
N PRO A 243 -5.61 -15.46 4.63
CA PRO A 243 -5.37 -16.52 5.61
C PRO A 243 -4.41 -17.57 5.04
N ILE A 244 -3.40 -17.96 5.82
CA ILE A 244 -2.38 -18.94 5.38
C ILE A 244 -2.98 -20.25 4.89
N ASN A 245 -4.03 -20.73 5.56
CA ASN A 245 -4.71 -21.96 5.16
C ASN A 245 -5.40 -21.89 3.79
N MET A 246 -5.62 -20.69 3.26
CA MET A 246 -6.20 -20.47 1.93
C MET A 246 -5.15 -20.43 0.82
N MET A 247 -3.87 -20.33 1.16
CA MET A 247 -2.75 -20.35 0.21
C MET A 247 -2.42 -21.75 -0.34
N LYS A 248 -3.38 -22.68 -0.27
CA LYS A 248 -3.20 -24.08 -0.71
C LYS A 248 -3.34 -24.27 -2.22
N GLU A 249 -3.93 -23.32 -2.89
CA GLU A 249 -4.19 -23.36 -4.33
C GLU A 249 -3.67 -22.08 -4.99
N ASN A 250 -3.29 -22.21 -6.25
CA ASN A 250 -2.94 -21.04 -7.05
C ASN A 250 -4.20 -20.29 -7.45
N GLY A 251 -4.15 -18.98 -7.40
CA GLY A 251 -5.26 -18.15 -7.80
C GLY A 251 -4.84 -16.72 -8.10
N ASN A 252 -5.82 -15.94 -8.48
CA ASN A 252 -5.65 -14.50 -8.66
C ASN A 252 -6.92 -13.77 -8.22
N PHE A 253 -6.78 -12.50 -7.96
CA PHE A 253 -7.86 -11.57 -7.74
C PHE A 253 -7.46 -10.20 -8.29
N GLU A 254 -8.44 -9.35 -8.51
CA GLU A 254 -8.23 -7.99 -8.97
C GLU A 254 -8.46 -7.01 -7.82
N ILE A 255 -7.47 -6.17 -7.55
CA ILE A 255 -7.59 -5.04 -6.63
C ILE A 255 -8.06 -3.86 -7.46
N ILE A 256 -9.18 -3.27 -7.10
CA ILE A 256 -9.75 -2.10 -7.76
C ILE A 256 -9.75 -0.93 -6.78
N ALA A 257 -9.14 0.17 -7.19
CA ALA A 257 -9.22 1.45 -6.50
C ALA A 257 -10.16 2.39 -7.26
N ARG A 258 -11.21 2.85 -6.59
CA ARG A 258 -12.03 3.98 -7.02
C ARG A 258 -11.51 5.22 -6.30
N THR A 259 -11.09 6.23 -7.04
CA THR A 259 -10.53 7.44 -6.48
C THR A 259 -11.48 8.63 -6.65
N GLU A 260 -11.54 9.48 -5.64
CA GLU A 260 -12.15 10.81 -5.69
C GLU A 260 -11.02 11.84 -5.52
N ILE A 261 -10.59 12.42 -6.64
CA ILE A 261 -9.43 13.32 -6.69
C ILE A 261 -9.89 14.77 -6.79
N GLU A 262 -9.39 15.63 -5.92
CA GLU A 262 -9.73 17.05 -5.91
C GLU A 262 -8.99 17.80 -7.02
N THR A 263 -9.66 18.02 -8.16
CA THR A 263 -9.10 18.73 -9.31
C THR A 263 -9.78 20.07 -9.57
N LYS A 264 -10.94 20.31 -8.92
CA LYS A 264 -11.79 21.49 -9.15
C LYS A 264 -12.03 21.74 -10.63
N PRO A 265 -12.61 20.76 -11.37
CA PRO A 265 -12.77 20.87 -12.81
C PRO A 265 -13.74 22.01 -13.16
N VAL A 266 -13.36 22.83 -14.12
CA VAL A 266 -14.20 23.84 -14.76
C VAL A 266 -14.37 23.41 -16.20
N VAL A 267 -15.62 23.18 -16.63
CA VAL A 267 -15.91 22.66 -17.98
C VAL A 267 -16.40 23.75 -18.88
N TYR A 268 -15.94 23.71 -20.11
CA TYR A 268 -16.41 24.61 -21.16
C TYR A 268 -17.77 24.14 -21.70
N GLY A 269 -18.85 24.84 -21.36
CA GLY A 269 -20.19 24.58 -21.88
C GLY A 269 -20.41 25.40 -23.15
N THR A 270 -20.57 24.72 -24.29
CA THR A 270 -20.74 25.36 -25.59
C THR A 270 -22.18 25.37 -26.04
N THR A 271 -22.65 26.47 -26.64
CA THR A 271 -24.00 26.54 -27.20
C THR A 271 -24.01 26.32 -28.71
N THR A 272 -25.05 25.64 -29.20
CA THR A 272 -25.35 25.55 -30.61
C THR A 272 -26.30 26.68 -31.08
N VAL A 273 -26.79 27.50 -30.15
CA VAL A 273 -27.72 28.58 -30.45
C VAL A 273 -26.96 29.80 -30.98
N PRO A 274 -27.14 30.19 -32.24
CA PRO A 274 -26.41 31.31 -32.82
C PRO A 274 -26.61 32.59 -32.01
N GLY A 275 -25.51 33.31 -31.78
CA GLY A 275 -25.55 34.60 -31.06
C GLY A 275 -25.67 34.53 -29.55
N LYS A 276 -25.80 33.35 -28.95
CA LYS A 276 -25.72 33.15 -27.51
C LYS A 276 -24.28 32.90 -27.07
N GLN A 277 -24.02 33.05 -25.78
CA GLN A 277 -22.68 32.87 -25.24
C GLN A 277 -22.44 31.47 -24.65
N ASP A 278 -21.17 31.10 -24.59
CA ASP A 278 -20.68 29.92 -23.87
C ASP A 278 -20.45 30.24 -22.41
N TYR A 279 -20.31 29.19 -21.58
CA TYR A 279 -20.18 29.31 -20.13
C TYR A 279 -19.04 28.44 -19.59
N ALA A 280 -18.42 28.92 -18.52
CA ALA A 280 -17.67 28.07 -17.60
C ALA A 280 -18.65 27.42 -16.61
N LEU A 281 -18.78 26.10 -16.69
CA LEU A 281 -19.60 25.27 -15.81
C LEU A 281 -18.78 24.86 -14.59
N THR A 282 -19.30 25.10 -13.40
CA THR A 282 -18.55 25.04 -12.14
C THR A 282 -19.22 24.09 -11.14
N GLY A 283 -18.67 24.00 -9.92
CA GLY A 283 -19.30 23.37 -8.75
C GLY A 283 -18.77 21.98 -8.41
N HIS A 284 -18.19 21.28 -9.34
CA HIS A 284 -17.58 19.99 -9.08
C HIS A 284 -16.19 20.16 -8.48
N LYS A 285 -15.91 19.53 -7.35
CA LYS A 285 -14.59 19.60 -6.70
C LYS A 285 -13.74 18.39 -7.04
N TYR A 286 -14.37 17.25 -7.23
CA TYR A 286 -13.71 15.95 -7.38
C TYR A 286 -14.00 15.35 -8.73
N GLU A 287 -13.02 14.59 -9.20
CA GLU A 287 -13.16 13.69 -10.35
C GLU A 287 -12.92 12.26 -9.90
N GLU A 288 -13.72 11.34 -10.43
CA GLU A 288 -13.58 9.92 -10.17
C GLU A 288 -12.67 9.26 -11.20
N GLN A 289 -11.80 8.37 -10.72
CA GLN A 289 -10.98 7.50 -11.56
C GLN A 289 -11.01 6.09 -10.99
N TYR A 290 -10.86 5.12 -11.87
CA TYR A 290 -10.75 3.71 -11.50
C TYR A 290 -9.41 3.17 -12.00
N THR A 291 -8.71 2.43 -11.15
CA THR A 291 -7.49 1.71 -11.53
C THR A 291 -7.51 0.33 -10.92
N GLY A 292 -7.06 -0.66 -11.67
CA GLY A 292 -7.02 -2.05 -11.26
C GLY A 292 -5.60 -2.60 -11.25
N LEU A 293 -5.37 -3.58 -10.40
CA LEU A 293 -4.14 -4.36 -10.32
C LEU A 293 -4.48 -5.83 -10.08
N VAL A 294 -4.11 -6.69 -11.01
CA VAL A 294 -4.26 -8.15 -10.83
C VAL A 294 -3.13 -8.64 -9.93
N GLN A 295 -3.50 -9.34 -8.86
CA GLN A 295 -2.57 -10.01 -7.96
C GLN A 295 -2.73 -11.51 -8.06
N GLU A 296 -1.60 -12.17 -8.26
CA GLU A 296 -1.52 -13.62 -8.19
C GLU A 296 -1.09 -14.03 -6.78
N TYR A 297 -1.65 -15.12 -6.32
CA TYR A 297 -1.15 -15.89 -5.20
C TYR A 297 -1.00 -17.33 -5.67
N ASN A 298 0.06 -17.98 -5.26
CA ASN A 298 0.35 -19.33 -5.72
C ASN A 298 0.86 -20.20 -4.58
N GLN A 299 0.68 -21.49 -4.77
CA GLN A 299 1.11 -22.54 -3.86
C GLN A 299 2.61 -22.86 -4.01
N ASN A 300 3.43 -21.94 -4.45
CA ASN A 300 4.87 -22.16 -4.57
C ASN A 300 5.52 -22.26 -3.18
N LEU A 301 4.95 -23.15 -2.39
CA LEU A 301 5.31 -23.36 -1.01
C LEU A 301 6.43 -24.39 -0.94
N THR A 302 7.40 -24.09 -0.14
CA THR A 302 8.58 -24.91 0.07
C THR A 302 8.29 -25.96 1.14
N LYS A 303 8.98 -27.10 1.04
CA LYS A 303 9.03 -28.14 2.05
C LYS A 303 10.37 -28.05 2.79
N LEU A 304 10.30 -27.84 4.09
CA LEU A 304 11.47 -27.92 4.97
C LEU A 304 11.52 -29.30 5.63
N ARG A 305 12.64 -29.99 5.43
CA ARG A 305 12.94 -31.23 6.12
C ARG A 305 14.11 -31.01 7.06
N VAL A 306 13.91 -31.22 8.36
CA VAL A 306 14.98 -31.23 9.37
C VAL A 306 15.30 -32.65 9.70
N ILE A 307 16.58 -33.00 9.61
CA ILE A 307 17.12 -34.35 9.91
C ILE A 307 17.99 -34.22 11.14
N LYS A 308 17.62 -34.94 12.20
CA LYS A 308 18.39 -34.97 13.43
C LYS A 308 19.21 -36.22 13.52
N LYS A 309 20.56 -36.08 13.66
CA LYS A 309 21.51 -37.17 13.73
C LYS A 309 22.46 -37.06 14.91
N GLU A 310 23.07 -38.18 15.28
CA GLU A 310 24.25 -38.21 16.12
C GLU A 310 25.48 -37.78 15.28
N TYR A 311 26.34 -36.97 15.87
CA TYR A 311 27.51 -36.42 15.20
C TYR A 311 28.46 -37.53 14.72
N ASN A 312 28.93 -37.42 13.48
CA ASN A 312 29.77 -38.36 12.79
C ASN A 312 29.21 -39.80 12.65
N THR A 313 27.90 -39.96 12.74
CA THR A 313 27.21 -41.23 12.51
C THR A 313 25.95 -41.02 11.63
N GLU A 314 25.37 -42.12 11.15
CA GLU A 314 24.09 -42.12 10.46
C GLU A 314 22.92 -42.36 11.42
N LYS A 315 23.17 -42.42 12.74
CA LYS A 315 22.14 -42.69 13.74
C LYS A 315 21.19 -41.50 13.85
N ARG A 316 19.92 -41.74 13.59
CA ARG A 316 18.84 -40.75 13.73
C ARG A 316 18.43 -40.58 15.19
N LEU A 317 18.03 -39.36 15.55
CA LEU A 317 17.65 -39.00 16.91
C LEU A 317 16.17 -38.56 16.95
N PRO A 318 15.21 -39.50 17.19
CA PRO A 318 13.80 -39.17 17.39
C PRO A 318 13.57 -38.57 18.77
N GLY A 319 12.57 -37.66 18.89
CA GLY A 319 12.15 -37.06 20.16
C GLY A 319 12.89 -35.79 20.56
N VAL A 320 13.72 -35.23 19.70
CA VAL A 320 14.38 -33.93 19.91
C VAL A 320 13.42 -32.81 19.58
N LYS A 321 13.34 -31.76 20.41
CA LYS A 321 12.43 -30.64 20.26
C LYS A 321 13.10 -29.40 19.71
N PHE A 322 12.38 -28.73 18.82
CA PHE A 322 12.81 -27.49 18.19
C PHE A 322 11.72 -26.42 18.23
N ASN A 323 12.11 -25.16 18.21
CA ASN A 323 11.30 -24.04 17.80
C ASN A 323 11.67 -23.59 16.39
N LEU A 324 10.70 -23.17 15.59
CA LEU A 324 10.94 -22.46 14.35
C LEU A 324 10.64 -20.98 14.57
N LEU A 325 11.54 -20.11 14.14
CA LEU A 325 11.45 -18.66 14.27
C LEU A 325 11.43 -18.01 12.89
N ASN A 326 10.80 -16.84 12.79
CA ASN A 326 10.82 -16.00 11.59
C ASN A 326 12.14 -15.19 11.48
N GLU A 327 12.26 -14.38 10.45
CA GLU A 327 13.45 -13.52 10.23
C GLU A 327 13.74 -12.54 11.38
N ASN A 328 12.70 -12.13 12.11
CA ASN A 328 12.80 -11.27 13.30
C ASN A 328 13.14 -12.03 14.58
N LYS A 329 13.39 -13.35 14.47
CA LYS A 329 13.64 -14.29 15.59
C LYS A 329 12.46 -14.44 16.55
N GLU A 330 11.23 -14.26 16.05
CA GLU A 330 10.01 -14.55 16.79
C GLU A 330 9.58 -15.99 16.53
N ILE A 331 9.15 -16.69 17.60
CA ILE A 331 8.72 -18.08 17.50
C ILE A 331 7.41 -18.17 16.72
N ILE A 332 7.42 -18.87 15.58
CA ILE A 332 6.22 -19.14 14.76
C ILE A 332 5.70 -20.57 14.94
N LEU A 333 6.56 -21.54 15.26
CA LEU A 333 6.17 -22.89 15.68
C LEU A 333 6.98 -23.25 16.91
N LYS A 334 6.30 -23.74 17.95
CA LYS A 334 6.91 -24.08 19.23
C LYS A 334 6.86 -25.59 19.48
N ASP A 335 7.92 -26.11 20.11
CA ASP A 335 8.02 -27.49 20.60
C ASP A 335 7.72 -28.54 19.50
N ILE A 336 8.17 -28.31 18.27
CA ILE A 336 8.09 -29.29 17.17
C ILE A 336 9.09 -30.42 17.45
N VAL A 337 8.66 -31.67 17.31
CA VAL A 337 9.42 -32.85 17.74
C VAL A 337 9.83 -33.71 16.56
N THR A 338 11.09 -34.20 16.55
CA THR A 338 11.53 -35.18 15.54
C THR A 338 10.75 -36.49 15.70
N ASP A 339 10.25 -37.00 14.57
CA ASP A 339 9.47 -38.25 14.50
C ASP A 339 10.33 -39.51 14.74
N GLY A 340 9.72 -40.71 14.60
CA GLY A 340 10.39 -41.99 14.75
C GLY A 340 11.59 -42.19 13.81
N ASN A 341 11.72 -41.44 12.73
CA ASN A 341 12.83 -41.44 11.81
C ASN A 341 13.86 -40.34 12.14
N GLY A 342 13.69 -39.61 13.23
CA GLY A 342 14.52 -38.45 13.57
C GLY A 342 14.35 -37.28 12.62
N GLU A 343 13.13 -37.07 12.06
CA GLU A 343 12.84 -36.03 11.10
C GLU A 343 11.70 -35.12 11.56
N ILE A 344 11.79 -33.84 11.17
CA ILE A 344 10.67 -32.90 11.14
C ILE A 344 10.42 -32.57 9.69
N VAL A 345 9.16 -32.68 9.24
CA VAL A 345 8.77 -32.30 7.87
C VAL A 345 7.72 -31.21 7.97
N LEU A 346 8.08 -30.00 7.58
CA LEU A 346 7.19 -28.87 7.47
C LEU A 346 6.86 -28.66 6.00
N ILE A 347 5.58 -28.74 5.68
CA ILE A 347 5.07 -28.50 4.33
C ILE A 347 4.38 -27.14 4.27
N ASN A 348 4.26 -26.57 3.09
CA ASN A 348 3.61 -25.29 2.88
C ASN A 348 4.31 -24.12 3.59
N MET A 349 5.64 -24.18 3.62
CA MET A 349 6.47 -23.09 4.10
C MET A 349 6.56 -21.99 3.05
N PHE A 350 6.46 -20.73 3.48
CA PHE A 350 6.70 -19.61 2.59
C PHE A 350 8.19 -19.43 2.35
N PRO A 351 8.59 -18.95 1.15
CA PRO A 351 9.95 -18.49 0.95
C PRO A 351 10.31 -17.38 1.94
N GLY A 352 11.53 -17.39 2.39
CA GLY A 352 12.00 -16.41 3.35
C GLY A 352 13.11 -16.95 4.26
N LYS A 353 13.52 -16.11 5.20
CA LYS A 353 14.54 -16.43 6.17
C LYS A 353 13.90 -16.90 7.48
N TYR A 354 14.39 -18.05 7.95
CA TYR A 354 13.93 -18.67 9.18
C TYR A 354 15.13 -19.04 10.06
N TYR A 355 14.83 -19.30 11.34
CA TYR A 355 15.80 -19.86 12.26
C TYR A 355 15.20 -21.06 12.96
N LEU A 356 16.03 -22.09 13.17
CA LEU A 356 15.68 -23.26 13.95
C LEU A 356 16.48 -23.25 15.24
N GLU A 357 15.78 -23.40 16.38
CA GLU A 357 16.34 -23.44 17.72
C GLU A 357 16.07 -24.81 18.34
N GLU A 358 17.10 -25.53 18.76
CA GLU A 358 16.93 -26.75 19.53
C GLU A 358 16.66 -26.40 21.00
N VAL A 359 15.53 -26.82 21.53
CA VAL A 359 15.09 -26.47 22.91
C VAL A 359 15.24 -27.64 23.87
N GLU A 360 15.20 -28.87 23.38
CA GLU A 360 15.37 -30.07 24.20
C GLU A 360 15.99 -31.21 23.37
N THR A 361 17.01 -31.88 23.92
CA THR A 361 17.63 -33.03 23.30
C THR A 361 17.45 -34.31 24.14
N LEU A 362 17.90 -35.44 23.60
CA LEU A 362 17.81 -36.70 24.29
C LEU A 362 18.85 -36.80 25.43
N ASP A 363 18.54 -37.63 26.44
CA ASP A 363 19.54 -37.97 27.46
C ASP A 363 20.82 -38.57 26.87
N GLY A 364 21.95 -38.12 27.38
CA GLY A 364 23.25 -38.52 26.88
C GLY A 364 23.78 -37.71 25.71
N TYR A 365 23.02 -36.71 25.23
CA TYR A 365 23.45 -35.79 24.16
C TYR A 365 23.65 -34.38 24.67
N VAL A 366 24.53 -33.63 24.00
CA VAL A 366 24.76 -32.21 24.23
C VAL A 366 23.75 -31.42 23.41
N LEU A 367 23.02 -30.48 24.05
CA LEU A 367 22.09 -29.61 23.39
C LEU A 367 22.83 -28.68 22.41
N TYR A 368 22.28 -28.49 21.19
CA TYR A 368 22.77 -27.51 20.23
C TYR A 368 22.18 -26.15 20.56
N THR A 369 22.99 -25.17 20.93
CA THR A 369 22.52 -23.88 21.48
C THR A 369 22.49 -22.74 20.47
N ASP A 370 23.11 -22.88 19.30
CA ASP A 370 23.12 -21.83 18.29
C ASP A 370 21.86 -21.87 17.44
N LEU A 371 21.43 -20.70 16.95
CA LEU A 371 20.34 -20.62 15.98
C LEU A 371 20.84 -21.07 14.60
N ILE A 372 20.13 -22.00 13.99
CA ILE A 372 20.42 -22.49 12.65
C ILE A 372 19.65 -21.64 11.65
N GLU A 373 20.35 -20.88 10.83
CA GLU A 373 19.75 -20.04 9.80
C GLU A 373 19.32 -20.89 8.59
N ILE A 374 18.09 -20.67 8.11
CA ILE A 374 17.47 -21.38 7.00
C ILE A 374 16.93 -20.36 6.00
N GLY A 375 17.41 -20.39 4.78
CA GLY A 375 16.84 -19.66 3.65
C GLY A 375 15.99 -20.58 2.79
N LEU A 376 14.69 -20.33 2.72
CA LEU A 376 13.77 -21.07 1.85
C LEU A 376 13.51 -20.28 0.59
N ASP A 377 13.59 -20.93 -0.57
CA ASP A 377 13.20 -20.36 -1.86
C ASP A 377 11.95 -21.07 -2.40
N TYR A 378 11.36 -20.54 -3.46
CA TYR A 378 10.12 -21.07 -4.03
C TYR A 378 10.30 -22.47 -4.66
N ASN A 379 9.29 -23.34 -4.47
CA ASN A 379 9.23 -24.67 -5.10
C ASN A 379 10.42 -25.59 -4.76
N GLU A 380 11.04 -25.42 -3.62
CA GLU A 380 12.17 -26.23 -3.18
C GLU A 380 11.78 -27.18 -2.06
N GLU A 381 12.44 -28.35 -2.03
CA GLU A 381 12.54 -29.16 -0.83
C GLU A 381 13.91 -28.86 -0.22
N PHE A 382 13.90 -28.12 0.90
CA PHE A 382 15.10 -27.76 1.63
C PHE A 382 15.35 -28.75 2.75
N GLU A 383 16.54 -29.31 2.81
CA GLU A 383 16.95 -30.27 3.83
C GLU A 383 18.06 -29.68 4.68
N VAL A 384 17.88 -29.71 6.00
CA VAL A 384 18.90 -29.32 6.96
C VAL A 384 19.21 -30.48 7.91
N VAL A 385 20.47 -30.80 8.07
CA VAL A 385 20.96 -31.85 8.98
C VAL A 385 21.51 -31.20 10.24
N VAL A 386 20.93 -31.53 11.39
CA VAL A 386 21.37 -31.06 12.71
C VAL A 386 21.98 -32.20 13.50
N ASN A 387 23.23 -32.04 13.94
CA ASN A 387 23.97 -33.08 14.60
C ASN A 387 24.19 -32.82 16.10
N ASN A 388 23.91 -33.78 16.99
CA ASN A 388 24.24 -33.68 18.41
C ASN A 388 25.38 -34.63 18.76
N ARG A 389 26.25 -34.15 19.63
CA ARG A 389 27.37 -34.98 20.18
C ARG A 389 26.88 -35.71 21.41
N ILE A 390 27.42 -36.89 21.66
CA ILE A 390 27.25 -37.62 22.90
C ILE A 390 27.98 -36.86 24.02
N LYS A 391 27.36 -36.76 25.19
CA LYS A 391 28.06 -36.27 26.39
C LYS A 391 29.21 -37.21 26.71
N GLU A 392 30.40 -36.68 26.88
CA GLU A 392 31.51 -37.47 27.35
C GLU A 392 31.24 -37.95 28.78
N VAL A 393 31.17 -39.25 29.00
CA VAL A 393 31.08 -39.85 30.34
C VAL A 393 32.49 -39.93 30.85
N THR A 394 32.87 -39.08 31.79
CA THR A 394 34.10 -39.24 32.52
C THR A 394 33.87 -40.39 33.49
N GLU A 395 34.37 -41.61 33.16
CA GLU A 395 34.45 -42.69 34.13
C GLU A 395 35.35 -42.25 35.26
N VAL A 396 34.77 -42.17 36.48
CA VAL A 396 35.59 -42.02 37.68
C VAL A 396 36.17 -43.42 38.00
N VAL A 397 37.40 -43.65 37.51
CA VAL A 397 38.15 -44.84 37.92
C VAL A 397 38.52 -44.65 39.42
N LYS A 398 37.86 -45.39 40.28
CA LYS A 398 38.29 -45.49 41.69
C LYS A 398 39.47 -46.42 41.73
N GLU A 399 40.70 -45.88 41.78
CA GLU A 399 41.89 -46.69 42.14
C GLU A 399 41.78 -47.02 43.64
N TYR A 400 41.65 -48.31 43.87
CA TYR A 400 41.80 -48.82 45.23
C TYR A 400 43.30 -49.17 45.45
N GLU A 401 43.95 -48.38 46.32
CA GLU A 401 45.28 -48.80 46.82
C GLU A 401 45.10 -50.08 47.57
N SER A 402 45.82 -51.13 47.14
CA SER A 402 45.93 -52.36 47.83
C SER A 402 46.74 -52.17 49.13
N VAL A 403 46.05 -52.26 50.26
CA VAL A 403 46.75 -52.28 51.56
C VAL A 403 47.38 -53.65 51.79
N GLU A 404 48.70 -53.68 51.85
CA GLU A 404 49.43 -54.86 52.30
C GLU A 404 49.13 -55.08 53.81
N VAL A 405 48.43 -56.18 54.14
CA VAL A 405 48.17 -56.54 55.52
C VAL A 405 49.39 -57.27 56.05
N ILE A 406 50.17 -56.61 56.89
CA ILE A 406 51.22 -57.27 57.72
C ILE A 406 50.50 -57.85 58.93
N PRO A 407 50.58 -59.19 59.15
CA PRO A 407 49.98 -59.84 60.29
C PRO A 407 50.74 -59.51 61.56
N SER A 408 50.26 -58.58 62.42
CA SER A 408 50.74 -58.49 63.80
C SER A 408 49.62 -59.05 64.72
N LYS A 409 50.03 -59.86 65.69
CA LYS A 409 49.19 -60.39 66.73
C LYS A 409 48.71 -59.27 67.61
N GLU A 410 47.41 -59.14 67.68
CA GLU A 410 46.55 -58.36 68.62
C GLU A 410 45.83 -57.17 67.95
N GLU A 411 44.46 -57.30 68.02
CA GLU A 411 43.38 -56.34 67.77
C GLU A 411 43.39 -55.51 66.49
N THR A 412 42.46 -55.85 65.59
CA THR A 412 42.18 -55.16 64.34
C THR A 412 41.27 -53.93 64.62
N ILE A 413 41.84 -52.73 64.52
CA ILE A 413 41.03 -51.50 64.36
C ILE A 413 41.07 -51.16 62.89
N ILE A 414 39.92 -51.24 62.21
CA ILE A 414 39.75 -50.79 60.81
C ILE A 414 39.41 -49.30 60.86
N THR A 415 40.32 -48.42 60.40
CA THR A 415 40.02 -47.02 60.08
C THR A 415 40.01 -46.86 58.57
N GLU A 416 38.84 -46.69 58.01
CA GLU A 416 38.69 -46.26 56.61
C GLU A 416 39.06 -44.75 56.50
N ASN A 417 40.17 -44.46 55.79
CA ASN A 417 40.46 -43.11 55.30
C ASN A 417 40.16 -43.04 53.82
N THR A 418 38.99 -42.56 53.49
CA THR A 418 38.65 -42.17 52.10
C THR A 418 39.19 -40.75 51.83
N LYS A 419 40.22 -40.64 51.00
CA LYS A 419 40.54 -39.38 50.35
C LYS A 419 39.88 -39.35 48.99
N GLU A 420 38.80 -38.57 48.84
CA GLU A 420 38.27 -38.18 47.54
C GLU A 420 39.10 -37.01 47.00
N GLU A 421 39.87 -37.27 45.99
CA GLU A 421 40.47 -36.22 45.16
C GLU A 421 39.64 -36.07 43.90
N VAL A 422 38.78 -35.05 43.85
CA VAL A 422 37.99 -34.71 42.67
C VAL A 422 38.90 -33.83 41.80
N ILE A 423 39.48 -34.39 40.75
CA ILE A 423 40.10 -33.59 39.69
C ILE A 423 39.02 -33.21 38.72
N VAL A 424 38.47 -31.99 38.88
CA VAL A 424 37.64 -31.37 37.86
C VAL A 424 38.58 -30.73 36.83
N LYS A 425 38.81 -31.41 35.72
CA LYS A 425 39.35 -30.73 34.53
C LYS A 425 38.22 -30.08 33.78
N ASN A 426 38.00 -28.79 34.04
CA ASN A 426 37.22 -27.93 33.15
C ASN A 426 38.14 -27.54 31.98
N GLU A 427 38.14 -28.29 30.90
CA GLU A 427 38.53 -27.77 29.61
C GLU A 427 37.29 -27.21 28.94
N ILE A 428 37.14 -25.88 28.98
CA ILE A 428 36.24 -25.15 28.08
C ILE A 428 36.89 -25.24 26.71
N LEU A 429 36.46 -26.19 25.92
CA LEU A 429 36.78 -26.21 24.50
C LEU A 429 35.82 -25.22 23.82
N GLU A 430 36.35 -24.13 23.29
CA GLU A 430 35.65 -23.27 22.37
C GLU A 430 35.25 -24.08 21.14
N TYR A 431 33.93 -24.35 21.04
CA TYR A 431 33.36 -25.07 19.90
C TYR A 431 33.07 -24.11 18.76
N ASN A 432 34.03 -23.83 17.92
CA ASN A 432 33.80 -23.27 16.59
C ASN A 432 33.95 -24.38 15.57
N ASN A 433 32.84 -24.69 14.87
CA ASN A 433 32.66 -25.54 13.68
C ASN A 433 31.76 -26.77 13.90
N PHE A 434 30.44 -26.50 13.86
CA PHE A 434 29.47 -27.53 13.48
C PHE A 434 29.36 -27.53 11.96
N ASN A 435 29.56 -28.68 11.32
CA ASN A 435 29.28 -28.83 9.89
C ASN A 435 27.75 -28.94 9.69
N ILE A 436 27.18 -28.00 9.00
CA ILE A 436 25.82 -28.05 8.47
C ILE A 436 25.98 -28.54 7.02
N GLU A 437 25.41 -29.68 6.67
CA GLU A 437 25.33 -30.12 5.27
C GLU A 437 23.99 -29.67 4.69
N GLU A 438 24.05 -28.76 3.74
CA GLU A 438 22.91 -28.32 2.94
C GLU A 438 22.81 -29.12 1.66
N LYS A 439 21.66 -29.70 1.38
CA LYS A 439 21.39 -30.40 0.13
C LYS A 439 20.12 -29.87 -0.51
N VAL A 440 20.28 -29.06 -1.54
CA VAL A 440 19.18 -28.53 -2.36
C VAL A 440 18.89 -29.51 -3.49
N THR A 441 17.68 -30.06 -3.52
CA THR A 441 17.20 -30.93 -4.60
C THR A 441 16.16 -30.17 -5.43
N THR A 442 16.56 -29.66 -6.58
CA THR A 442 15.62 -29.07 -7.55
C THR A 442 15.00 -30.15 -8.42
N LYS A 443 13.71 -30.35 -8.35
CA LYS A 443 12.95 -31.14 -9.33
C LYS A 443 12.57 -30.27 -10.52
N ASN A 444 13.42 -30.20 -11.52
CA ASN A 444 13.06 -29.65 -12.82
C ASN A 444 12.43 -30.77 -13.69
N GLU A 445 11.10 -30.97 -13.59
CA GLU A 445 10.34 -31.61 -14.65
C GLU A 445 9.82 -30.54 -15.63
N VAL A 446 10.61 -30.28 -16.67
CA VAL A 446 10.15 -29.53 -17.84
C VAL A 446 9.18 -30.43 -18.62
N LYS A 447 7.87 -30.25 -18.40
CA LYS A 447 6.85 -30.79 -19.33
C LYS A 447 6.96 -30.03 -20.65
N ARG A 448 7.55 -30.70 -21.66
CA ARG A 448 7.50 -30.24 -23.04
C ARG A 448 6.07 -30.32 -23.53
N LEU A 449 5.48 -29.21 -23.89
CA LEU A 449 4.22 -29.16 -24.65
C LEU A 449 4.44 -29.80 -26.03
N PRO A 450 3.46 -30.55 -26.57
CA PRO A 450 3.56 -31.12 -27.88
C PRO A 450 3.52 -30.03 -28.95
N LYS A 451 4.43 -30.13 -29.92
CA LYS A 451 4.43 -29.31 -31.12
C LYS A 451 3.16 -29.65 -31.93
N THR A 452 2.20 -28.73 -31.97
CA THR A 452 1.19 -28.72 -33.02
C THR A 452 1.77 -27.94 -34.20
N GLY A 453 2.05 -28.68 -35.27
CA GLY A 453 2.27 -28.08 -36.56
C GLY A 453 0.93 -27.63 -37.16
N TYR A 454 0.91 -26.43 -37.61
CA TYR A 454 0.49 -25.91 -38.94
C TYR A 454 0.72 -24.42 -38.89
#